data_f1925f007076c1fccd6a1cc4b82f71f3
#
_entry.id   f1925f007076c1fccd6a1cc4b82f71f3
#
_cell.length_a   1.000
_cell.length_b   1.000
_cell.length_c   1.000
_cell.angle_alpha   90.00
_cell.angle_beta   90.00
_cell.angle_gamma   90.00
#
_symmetry.space_group_name_H-M   'P 1'
#
loop_
_entity.id
_entity.type
_entity.pdbx_description
1 polymer ?
#
loop_
_entity_poly.entity_id
_entity_poly.type
_entity_poly.pdbx_seq_one_letter_code
_entity_poly.pdbx_strand_id
1 'polypeptide(L)'
;MFVALIFLLAQAGRSYTPPTFFLPVVILLLVGGVIGWLVAAVLGFARARAFGPSTRWFAIAAVFMLIYHLQFLLIALGIILEDPNMTLSVGAFFNLFAVLASICSILGFIRLTHPR
;
A
#
# COMPACT_ATOMS: atom_id res chain seq x y z
N MET A 1 -8.55 -4.77 7.37
CA MET A 1 -9.08 -4.34 8.66
C MET A 1 -9.46 -2.85 8.68
N PHE A 2 -8.59 -1.95 8.27
CA PHE A 2 -8.88 -0.52 8.19
C PHE A 2 -10.05 -0.18 7.24
N VAL A 3 -10.08 -0.80 6.07
CA VAL A 3 -11.16 -0.65 5.08
C VAL A 3 -12.49 -1.17 5.63
N ALA A 4 -12.47 -2.32 6.32
CA ALA A 4 -13.65 -2.88 6.96
C ALA A 4 -14.18 -1.96 8.08
N LEU A 5 -13.28 -1.33 8.84
CA LEU A 5 -13.65 -0.39 9.88
C LEU A 5 -14.32 0.86 9.29
N ILE A 6 -13.75 1.43 8.24
CA ILE A 6 -14.35 2.57 7.52
C ILE A 6 -15.73 2.18 6.97
N PHE A 7 -15.85 0.97 6.43
CA PHE A 7 -17.10 0.44 5.91
C PHE A 7 -18.17 0.30 6.98
N LEU A 8 -17.81 -0.28 8.13
CA LEU A 8 -18.69 -0.40 9.28
C LEU A 8 -19.13 0.96 9.82
N LEU A 9 -18.22 1.93 9.87
CA LEU A 9 -18.54 3.29 10.28
C LEU A 9 -19.46 3.99 9.27
N ALA A 10 -19.27 3.76 7.98
CA ALA A 10 -20.14 4.28 6.92
C ALA A 10 -21.52 3.64 6.95
N GLN A 11 -21.62 2.33 7.20
CA GLN A 11 -22.91 1.60 7.31
C GLN A 11 -23.67 1.95 8.58
N ALA A 12 -22.99 2.34 9.64
CA ALA A 12 -23.65 2.77 10.86
C ALA A 12 -24.58 3.97 10.66
N GLY A 13 -24.50 4.63 9.48
CA GLY A 13 -25.48 5.63 9.01
C GLY A 13 -25.69 6.78 9.96
N ARG A 14 -24.79 6.96 10.90
CA ARG A 14 -24.98 7.84 12.03
C ARG A 14 -23.85 8.84 12.04
N SER A 15 -24.21 10.04 12.40
CA SER A 15 -23.40 11.24 12.55
C SER A 15 -22.16 11.06 13.45
N TYR A 16 -21.30 10.07 13.13
CA TYR A 16 -19.97 10.03 13.73
C TYR A 16 -19.10 11.08 13.04
N THR A 17 -18.80 12.12 13.77
CA THR A 17 -17.84 13.12 13.29
C THR A 17 -16.46 12.72 13.82
N PRO A 18 -15.53 12.28 12.96
CA PRO A 18 -14.18 11.98 13.41
C PRO A 18 -13.51 13.23 13.98
N PRO A 19 -12.53 13.09 14.89
CA PRO A 19 -11.76 14.21 15.41
C PRO A 19 -11.19 15.07 14.27
N THR A 20 -11.08 16.38 14.48
CA THR A 20 -10.61 17.32 13.44
C THR A 20 -9.19 17.01 12.96
N PHE A 21 -8.36 16.39 13.81
CA PHE A 21 -6.99 16.01 13.46
C PHE A 21 -6.89 14.69 12.66
N PHE A 22 -7.96 13.89 12.61
CA PHE A 22 -7.93 12.55 12.02
C PHE A 22 -7.59 12.59 10.52
N LEU A 23 -8.32 13.39 9.76
CA LEU A 23 -8.13 13.46 8.31
C LEU A 23 -6.74 14.00 7.92
N PRO A 24 -6.23 15.12 8.51
CA PRO A 24 -4.87 15.56 8.23
C PRO A 24 -3.80 14.53 8.55
N VAL A 25 -3.93 13.82 9.68
CA VAL A 25 -2.98 12.79 10.08
C VAL A 25 -2.99 11.60 9.09
N VAL A 26 -4.16 11.14 8.70
CA VAL A 26 -4.29 10.05 7.72
C VAL A 26 -3.67 10.44 6.38
N ILE A 27 -3.96 11.64 5.88
CA ILE A 27 -3.38 12.13 4.62
C ILE A 27 -1.86 12.22 4.73
N LEU A 28 -1.34 12.76 5.83
CA LEU A 28 0.10 12.87 6.05
C LEU A 28 0.79 11.49 6.03
N LEU A 29 0.19 10.51 6.71
CA LEU A 29 0.71 9.15 6.76
C LEU A 29 0.64 8.46 5.38
N LEU A 30 -0.43 8.66 4.62
CA LEU A 30 -0.56 8.13 3.28
C LEU A 30 0.48 8.72 2.32
N VAL A 31 0.66 10.02 2.34
CA VAL A 31 1.68 10.71 1.53
C VAL A 31 3.07 10.27 1.94
N GLY A 32 3.35 10.20 3.23
CA GLY A 32 4.62 9.69 3.76
C GLY A 32 4.90 8.26 3.32
N GLY A 33 3.89 7.40 3.34
CA GLY A 33 3.99 6.02 2.87
C GLY A 33 4.31 5.94 1.38
N VAL A 34 3.64 6.72 0.55
CA VAL A 34 3.90 6.79 -0.90
C VAL A 34 5.33 7.24 -1.17
N ILE A 35 5.78 8.31 -0.52
CA ILE A 35 7.15 8.82 -0.67
C ILE A 35 8.17 7.77 -0.20
N GLY A 36 7.93 7.15 0.96
CA GLY A 36 8.82 6.13 1.51
C GLY A 36 8.99 4.93 0.58
N TRP A 37 7.90 4.39 0.04
CA TRP A 37 7.97 3.26 -0.88
C TRP A 37 8.56 3.64 -2.23
N LEU A 38 8.32 4.87 -2.71
CA LEU A 38 8.95 5.38 -3.92
C LEU A 38 10.48 5.46 -3.76
N VAL A 39 10.95 6.02 -2.66
CA VAL A 39 12.38 6.09 -2.35
C VAL A 39 12.99 4.69 -2.23
N ALA A 40 12.31 3.76 -1.54
CA ALA A 40 12.75 2.37 -1.42
C ALA A 40 12.88 1.69 -2.78
N ALA A 41 11.91 1.89 -3.69
CA ALA A 41 11.95 1.33 -5.03
C ALA A 41 13.12 1.89 -5.85
N VAL A 42 13.28 3.21 -5.86
CA VAL A 42 14.35 3.87 -6.60
C VAL A 42 15.73 3.45 -6.09
N LEU A 43 15.93 3.45 -4.78
CA LEU A 43 17.21 3.01 -4.18
C LEU A 43 17.46 1.52 -4.45
N GLY A 44 16.44 0.69 -4.36
CA GLY A 44 16.56 -0.74 -4.61
C GLY A 44 17.00 -1.03 -6.03
N PHE A 45 16.39 -0.42 -7.03
CA PHE A 45 16.79 -0.59 -8.42
C PHE A 45 18.14 0.01 -8.73
N ALA A 46 18.43 1.20 -8.19
CA ALA A 46 19.73 1.84 -8.39
C ALA A 46 20.89 1.00 -7.85
N ARG A 47 20.66 0.27 -6.75
CA ARG A 47 21.70 -0.54 -6.10
C ARG A 47 21.66 -2.02 -6.49
N ALA A 48 20.72 -2.46 -7.29
CA ALA A 48 20.55 -3.87 -7.64
C ALA A 48 21.77 -4.45 -8.36
N ARG A 49 22.47 -3.65 -9.15
CA ARG A 49 23.71 -4.08 -9.84
C ARG A 49 24.84 -4.38 -8.86
N ALA A 50 24.97 -3.58 -7.80
CA ALA A 50 26.05 -3.74 -6.82
C ALA A 50 25.76 -4.85 -5.81
N PHE A 51 24.50 -5.03 -5.40
CA PHE A 51 24.13 -5.92 -4.31
C PHE A 51 23.43 -7.22 -4.74
N GLY A 52 23.14 -7.37 -6.05
CA GLY A 52 22.70 -8.63 -6.62
C GLY A 52 21.18 -8.83 -6.68
N PRO A 53 20.73 -10.08 -6.98
CA PRO A 53 19.33 -10.36 -7.27
C PRO A 53 18.36 -10.12 -6.11
N SER A 54 18.80 -10.32 -4.87
CA SER A 54 17.96 -10.09 -3.69
C SER A 54 17.46 -8.65 -3.63
N THR A 55 18.34 -7.68 -3.90
CA THR A 55 18.00 -6.26 -3.91
C THR A 55 16.95 -5.93 -4.97
N ARG A 56 17.02 -6.60 -6.13
CA ARG A 56 16.01 -6.45 -7.18
C ARG A 56 14.64 -6.93 -6.72
N TRP A 57 14.58 -8.07 -6.05
CA TRP A 57 13.31 -8.60 -5.51
C TRP A 57 12.69 -7.67 -4.49
N PHE A 58 13.50 -7.10 -3.60
CA PHE A 58 13.02 -6.11 -2.63
C PHE A 58 12.57 -4.82 -3.29
N ALA A 59 13.25 -4.38 -4.36
CA ALA A 59 12.82 -3.22 -5.14
C ALA A 59 11.46 -3.45 -5.82
N ILE A 60 11.23 -4.63 -6.38
CA ILE A 60 9.94 -5.02 -6.97
C ILE A 60 8.85 -5.06 -5.88
N ALA A 61 9.17 -5.62 -4.70
CA ALA A 61 8.25 -5.60 -3.57
C ALA A 61 7.87 -4.16 -3.17
N ALA A 62 8.84 -3.25 -3.16
CA ALA A 62 8.59 -1.84 -2.87
C ALA A 62 7.67 -1.18 -3.89
N VAL A 63 7.79 -1.52 -5.17
CA VAL A 63 6.87 -1.05 -6.23
C VAL A 63 5.45 -1.55 -5.97
N PHE A 64 5.28 -2.83 -5.63
CA PHE A 64 3.96 -3.37 -5.30
C PHE A 64 3.36 -2.71 -4.06
N MET A 65 4.17 -2.40 -3.05
CA MET A 65 3.70 -1.68 -1.86
C MET A 65 3.35 -0.23 -2.18
N LEU A 66 4.04 0.40 -3.11
CA LEU A 66 3.69 1.73 -3.60
C LEU A 66 2.31 1.71 -4.28
N ILE A 67 2.07 0.75 -5.16
CA ILE A 67 0.78 0.57 -5.82
C ILE A 67 -0.31 0.29 -4.78
N TYR A 68 -0.04 -0.59 -3.81
CA TYR A 68 -0.97 -0.86 -2.71
C TYR A 68 -1.31 0.41 -1.92
N HIS A 69 -0.36 1.30 -1.69
CA HIS A 69 -0.60 2.58 -1.00
C HIS A 69 -1.50 3.53 -1.82
N LEU A 70 -1.34 3.53 -3.13
CA LEU A 70 -2.17 4.36 -4.02
C LEU A 70 -3.65 3.98 -3.98
N GLN A 71 -3.99 2.74 -3.62
CA GLN A 71 -5.39 2.33 -3.48
C GLN A 71 -6.16 3.19 -2.48
N PHE A 72 -5.51 3.63 -1.40
CA PHE A 72 -6.18 4.42 -0.36
C PHE A 72 -6.66 5.78 -0.88
N LEU A 73 -5.93 6.36 -1.83
CA LEU A 73 -6.37 7.58 -2.52
C LEU A 73 -7.59 7.31 -3.39
N LEU A 74 -7.63 6.16 -4.09
CA LEU A 74 -8.77 5.76 -4.90
C LEU A 74 -9.99 5.39 -4.05
N ILE A 75 -9.78 4.77 -2.89
CA ILE A 75 -10.84 4.48 -1.92
C ILE A 75 -11.43 5.79 -1.39
N ALA A 76 -10.59 6.76 -1.04
CA ALA A 76 -11.04 8.08 -0.61
C ALA A 76 -11.89 8.75 -1.68
N LEU A 77 -11.47 8.67 -2.94
CA LEU A 77 -12.23 9.17 -4.07
C LEU A 77 -13.59 8.46 -4.22
N GLY A 78 -13.61 7.12 -4.08
CA GLY A 78 -14.84 6.34 -4.13
C GLY A 78 -15.83 6.72 -3.03
N ILE A 79 -15.34 7.03 -1.83
CA ILE A 79 -16.16 7.53 -0.73
C ILE A 79 -16.73 8.91 -1.05
N ILE A 80 -15.91 9.80 -1.61
CA ILE A 80 -16.34 11.16 -2.00
C ILE A 80 -17.41 11.11 -3.08
N LEU A 81 -17.27 10.17 -4.05
CA LEU A 81 -18.23 9.97 -5.13
C LEU A 81 -19.46 9.15 -4.72
N GLU A 82 -19.50 8.69 -3.46
CA GLU A 82 -20.58 7.86 -2.92
C GLU A 82 -20.83 6.59 -3.75
N ASP A 83 -19.77 6.01 -4.30
CA ASP A 83 -19.83 4.77 -5.08
C ASP A 83 -19.25 3.59 -4.27
N PRO A 84 -20.10 2.80 -3.58
CA PRO A 84 -19.64 1.68 -2.79
C PRO A 84 -19.06 0.55 -3.62
N ASN A 85 -19.52 0.34 -4.84
CA ASN A 85 -19.00 -0.68 -5.73
C ASN A 85 -17.55 -0.37 -6.15
N MET A 86 -17.26 0.88 -6.47
CA MET A 86 -15.91 1.33 -6.75
C MET A 86 -14.99 1.11 -5.54
N THR A 87 -15.43 1.49 -4.36
CA THR A 87 -14.65 1.35 -3.12
C THR A 87 -14.32 -0.11 -2.82
N LEU A 88 -15.30 -1.01 -2.92
CA LEU A 88 -15.11 -2.45 -2.70
C LEU A 88 -14.19 -3.07 -3.76
N SER A 89 -14.41 -2.75 -5.02
CA SER A 89 -13.64 -3.29 -6.14
C SER A 89 -12.18 -2.87 -6.07
N VAL A 90 -11.91 -1.61 -5.75
CA VAL A 90 -10.55 -1.09 -5.57
C VAL A 90 -9.87 -1.82 -4.40
N GLY A 91 -10.54 -1.92 -3.26
CA GLY A 91 -9.98 -2.61 -2.09
C GLY A 91 -9.65 -4.07 -2.38
N ALA A 92 -10.57 -4.79 -3.04
CA ALA A 92 -10.35 -6.20 -3.39
C ALA A 92 -9.21 -6.39 -4.38
N PHE A 93 -9.19 -5.59 -5.46
CA PHE A 93 -8.17 -5.69 -6.50
C PHE A 93 -6.77 -5.37 -6.00
N PHE A 94 -6.62 -4.26 -5.26
CA PHE A 94 -5.30 -3.83 -4.81
C PHE A 94 -4.71 -4.68 -3.69
N ASN A 95 -5.52 -5.48 -2.98
CA ASN A 95 -4.99 -6.47 -2.04
C ASN A 95 -4.07 -7.50 -2.73
N LEU A 96 -4.27 -7.76 -4.02
CA LEU A 96 -3.37 -8.58 -4.81
C LEU A 96 -1.93 -8.05 -4.76
N PHE A 97 -1.74 -6.74 -4.82
CA PHE A 97 -0.41 -6.15 -4.78
C PHE A 97 0.30 -6.34 -3.45
N ALA A 98 -0.43 -6.35 -2.34
CA ALA A 98 0.13 -6.69 -1.03
C ALA A 98 0.63 -8.15 -1.00
N VAL A 99 -0.13 -9.08 -1.56
CA VAL A 99 0.26 -10.48 -1.67
C VAL A 99 1.49 -10.64 -2.58
N LEU A 100 1.51 -9.97 -3.73
CA LEU A 100 2.66 -9.98 -4.64
C LEU A 100 3.91 -9.39 -3.98
N ALA A 101 3.77 -8.31 -3.22
CA ALA A 101 4.88 -7.72 -2.46
C ALA A 101 5.44 -8.71 -1.43
N SER A 102 4.56 -9.43 -0.74
CA SER A 102 4.93 -10.47 0.21
C SER A 102 5.73 -11.60 -0.47
N ILE A 103 5.26 -12.10 -1.61
CA ILE A 103 5.94 -13.13 -2.38
C ILE A 103 7.33 -12.64 -2.84
N CYS A 104 7.41 -11.43 -3.38
CA CYS A 104 8.69 -10.85 -3.82
C CYS A 104 9.67 -10.68 -2.65
N SER A 105 9.17 -10.31 -1.47
CA SER A 105 10.01 -10.21 -0.27
C SER A 105 10.55 -11.57 0.16
N ILE A 106 9.72 -12.62 0.13
CA ILE A 106 10.14 -13.99 0.43
C ILE A 106 11.23 -14.43 -0.55
N LEU A 107 11.04 -14.21 -1.85
CA LEU A 107 12.04 -14.53 -2.86
C LEU A 107 13.32 -13.73 -2.65
N GLY A 108 13.22 -12.47 -2.26
CA GLY A 108 14.35 -11.64 -1.91
C GLY A 108 15.16 -12.22 -0.73
N PHE A 109 14.49 -12.66 0.33
CA PHE A 109 15.14 -13.31 1.47
C PHE A 109 15.77 -14.64 1.11
N ILE A 110 15.09 -15.47 0.32
CA ILE A 110 15.65 -16.74 -0.15
C ILE A 110 16.94 -16.51 -0.96
N ARG A 111 16.93 -15.53 -1.84
CA ARG A 111 18.12 -15.17 -2.64
C ARG A 111 19.23 -14.57 -1.79
N LEU A 112 18.88 -13.79 -0.79
CA LEU A 112 19.85 -13.19 0.13
C LEU A 112 20.59 -14.24 0.97
N THR A 113 19.86 -15.26 1.43
CA THR A 113 20.36 -16.29 2.33
C THR A 113 20.84 -17.56 1.61
N HIS A 114 20.72 -17.59 0.28
CA HIS A 114 21.18 -18.77 -0.49
C HIS A 114 22.71 -18.81 -0.48
N PRO A 115 23.32 -19.92 -0.03
CA PRO A 115 24.77 -20.07 -0.09
C PRO A 115 25.27 -20.08 -1.52
N ARG A 116 26.33 -19.34 -1.78
CA ARG A 116 27.00 -19.30 -3.08
C ARG A 116 27.92 -20.52 -3.27
#